data_934c9b543f35995d86a419c2583a5ec2
#
_entry.id   934c9b543f35995d86a419c2583a5ec2
#
_cell.length_a   1.000
_cell.length_b   1.000
_cell.length_c   1.000
_cell.angle_alpha   90.00
_cell.angle_beta   90.00
_cell.angle_gamma   90.00
#
_symmetry.space_group_name_H-M   'P 1'
#
loop_
_entity.id
_entity.type
_entity.pdbx_description
1 polymer ?
#
loop_
_entity_poly.entity_id
_entity_poly.type
_entity_poly.pdbx_seq_one_letter_code
_entity_poly.pdbx_strand_id
1 'polypeptide(L)'
;MYVVGGYVRNCLCGFRPTDIDLAGPTPAQLLTLPRGATLVMVNHRMGTAQITYDGVKYEYTPFRTEVYDEGGAHTPSQVFFTDDINADAARRDFCCNAIYYSVVRDEIVDPLGGVRDTELQILRGCNKRVFDSDGLRLMRLVRLASELGFKIEGETAASAKAHAQNLSDITSERKRVELDKILCADGVNGIQNAHYRGLRLLKQLGLWQYLIPEVAECDGLMQPPEYHRFDVMEHSFRCVLYAPPMVNLRLAALLHDVGKAYCKKHFDSFHGHEKSSEMQARSILTRLRYPNDVIDQVSKLCGLHMYDMRGDMREAKVRVFVAKNYNLIDKLVALIRADRLATGLASSEEVGKPHRFEVTLQKMIAESAPILKRSLRISGKDLAEMGFESEAISSALDVLWRECIIDPKNNNPDWLKKMAERLPKKPEDLPKNKSEKK
;
A
#
# COMPACT_ATOMS: atom_id res chain seq x y z
N MET A 1 30.72 7.40 20.63
CA MET A 1 29.81 7.05 19.51
C MET A 1 29.23 5.69 19.77
N TYR A 2 27.94 5.51 19.52
CA TYR A 2 27.20 4.28 19.77
C TYR A 2 26.41 3.90 18.50
N VAL A 3 26.31 2.60 18.23
CA VAL A 3 25.25 2.07 17.35
C VAL A 3 23.96 2.02 18.17
N VAL A 4 22.81 2.37 17.60
CA VAL A 4 21.56 2.50 18.36
C VAL A 4 20.34 2.08 17.52
N GLY A 5 19.22 1.91 18.17
CA GLY A 5 17.93 1.76 17.48
C GLY A 5 17.68 0.37 16.90
N GLY A 6 17.08 0.34 15.71
CA GLY A 6 16.66 -0.88 15.04
C GLY A 6 17.76 -1.90 14.81
N TYR A 7 18.98 -1.44 14.57
CA TYR A 7 20.14 -2.32 14.35
C TYR A 7 20.44 -3.18 15.60
N VAL A 8 20.63 -2.55 16.76
CA VAL A 8 20.96 -3.24 18.02
C VAL A 8 19.83 -4.19 18.40
N ARG A 9 18.57 -3.71 18.36
CA ARG A 9 17.39 -4.54 18.61
C ARG A 9 17.35 -5.77 17.71
N ASN A 10 17.54 -5.59 16.39
CA ASN A 10 17.47 -6.70 15.44
C ASN A 10 18.56 -7.74 15.70
N CYS A 11 19.79 -7.31 16.03
CA CYS A 11 20.85 -8.24 16.45
C CYS A 11 20.45 -9.06 17.69
N LEU A 12 19.86 -8.42 18.70
CA LEU A 12 19.38 -9.10 19.91
C LEU A 12 18.23 -10.07 19.62
N CYS A 13 17.39 -9.77 18.63
CA CYS A 13 16.30 -10.67 18.21
C CYS A 13 16.76 -11.79 17.26
N GLY A 14 18.01 -11.80 16.79
CA GLY A 14 18.45 -12.71 15.74
C GLY A 14 17.90 -12.38 14.36
N PHE A 15 17.35 -11.17 14.16
CA PHE A 15 16.90 -10.67 12.86
C PHE A 15 18.06 -10.04 12.11
N ARG A 16 17.95 -9.99 10.78
CA ARG A 16 18.94 -9.29 9.94
C ARG A 16 18.81 -7.78 10.14
N PRO A 17 19.84 -7.08 10.64
CA PRO A 17 19.84 -5.63 10.70
C PRO A 17 20.04 -5.04 9.30
N THR A 18 19.42 -3.88 9.03
CA THR A 18 19.49 -3.20 7.72
C THR A 18 20.24 -1.89 7.80
N ASP A 19 19.72 -0.93 8.55
CA ASP A 19 20.25 0.43 8.60
C ASP A 19 21.09 0.60 9.88
N ILE A 20 22.23 1.27 9.75
CA ILE A 20 23.12 1.51 10.90
C ILE A 20 22.93 2.95 11.37
N ASP A 21 22.19 3.09 12.46
CA ASP A 21 22.01 4.37 13.15
C ASP A 21 23.10 4.56 14.19
N LEU A 22 23.78 5.70 14.12
CA LEU A 22 24.81 6.11 15.08
C LEU A 22 24.28 7.25 15.94
N ALA A 23 24.66 7.25 17.22
CA ALA A 23 24.38 8.36 18.11
C ALA A 23 25.59 8.66 19.01
N GLY A 24 25.65 9.89 19.53
CA GLY A 24 26.72 10.29 20.45
C GLY A 24 26.57 11.72 20.95
N PRO A 25 27.40 12.14 21.92
CA PRO A 25 27.30 13.48 22.52
C PRO A 25 27.83 14.59 21.60
N THR A 26 28.65 14.25 20.60
CA THR A 26 29.34 15.24 19.75
C THR A 26 28.45 15.72 18.62
N PRO A 27 28.25 17.02 18.37
CA PRO A 27 27.57 17.52 17.18
C PRO A 27 28.21 16.99 15.89
N ALA A 28 27.39 16.69 14.88
CA ALA A 28 27.87 16.03 13.64
C ALA A 28 29.03 16.78 12.95
N GLN A 29 28.97 18.13 12.98
CA GLN A 29 29.99 19.00 12.35
C GLN A 29 31.36 18.96 13.06
N LEU A 30 31.38 18.48 14.31
CA LEU A 30 32.62 18.39 15.13
C LEU A 30 33.17 16.97 15.18
N LEU A 31 32.58 16.03 14.43
CA LEU A 31 33.07 14.65 14.37
C LEU A 31 34.40 14.59 13.62
N THR A 32 35.37 13.92 14.22
CA THR A 32 36.61 13.53 13.51
C THR A 32 36.34 12.24 12.74
N LEU A 33 36.35 12.34 11.42
CA LEU A 33 36.05 11.20 10.55
C LEU A 33 37.35 10.53 10.05
N PRO A 34 37.31 9.22 9.77
CA PRO A 34 38.45 8.53 9.14
C PRO A 34 38.68 9.07 7.73
N ARG A 35 39.93 8.91 7.24
CA ARG A 35 40.31 9.32 5.87
C ARG A 35 39.44 8.56 4.86
N GLY A 36 38.85 9.29 3.92
CA GLY A 36 37.92 8.73 2.91
C GLY A 36 36.44 8.71 3.30
N ALA A 37 36.12 9.05 4.55
CA ALA A 37 34.71 9.24 4.93
C ALA A 37 34.19 10.62 4.48
N THR A 38 32.95 10.69 4.12
CA THR A 38 32.22 11.95 3.81
C THR A 38 31.06 12.14 4.75
N LEU A 39 30.75 13.41 5.08
CA LEU A 39 29.61 13.77 5.92
C LEU A 39 28.74 14.80 5.20
N VAL A 40 27.42 14.52 5.15
CA VAL A 40 26.42 15.44 4.60
C VAL A 40 25.35 15.67 5.66
N MET A 41 25.09 16.94 6.00
CA MET A 41 24.00 17.29 6.90
C MET A 41 22.66 17.02 6.24
N VAL A 42 21.84 16.19 6.86
CA VAL A 42 20.49 15.84 6.40
C VAL A 42 19.44 16.78 7.02
N ASN A 43 19.60 17.07 8.30
CA ASN A 43 18.71 17.98 9.03
C ASN A 43 19.52 18.83 10.02
N HIS A 44 19.73 20.10 9.67
CA HIS A 44 20.51 21.04 10.50
C HIS A 44 19.88 21.29 11.88
N ARG A 45 18.56 21.37 11.97
CA ARG A 45 17.85 21.62 13.21
C ARG A 45 17.98 20.46 14.22
N MET A 46 17.92 19.23 13.70
CA MET A 46 18.05 18.01 14.49
C MET A 46 19.52 17.58 14.66
N GLY A 47 20.47 18.21 13.96
CA GLY A 47 21.86 17.84 13.92
C GLY A 47 22.14 16.51 13.20
N THR A 48 21.16 15.97 12.46
CA THR A 48 21.29 14.67 11.79
C THR A 48 22.16 14.80 10.54
N ALA A 49 23.11 13.88 10.38
CA ALA A 49 24.00 13.81 9.23
C ALA A 49 24.07 12.39 8.67
N GLN A 50 24.27 12.27 7.38
CA GLN A 50 24.65 11.01 6.72
C GLN A 50 26.17 10.95 6.60
N ILE A 51 26.77 9.91 7.14
CA ILE A 51 28.18 9.58 6.97
C ILE A 51 28.26 8.44 5.96
N THR A 52 29.14 8.59 4.96
CA THR A 52 29.43 7.52 4.02
C THR A 52 30.89 7.14 4.17
N TYR A 53 31.16 5.87 4.43
CA TYR A 53 32.51 5.34 4.57
C TYR A 53 32.57 3.93 3.96
N ASP A 54 33.53 3.70 3.10
CA ASP A 54 33.73 2.42 2.37
C ASP A 54 32.46 1.90 1.69
N GLY A 55 31.71 2.82 1.06
CA GLY A 55 30.45 2.51 0.37
C GLY A 55 29.24 2.28 1.29
N VAL A 56 29.45 2.22 2.61
CA VAL A 56 28.38 2.05 3.61
C VAL A 56 27.88 3.41 4.07
N LYS A 57 26.56 3.52 4.23
CA LYS A 57 25.90 4.72 4.73
C LYS A 57 25.50 4.51 6.18
N TYR A 58 25.79 5.50 7.01
CA TYR A 58 25.45 5.56 8.42
C TYR A 58 24.65 6.83 8.66
N GLU A 59 23.56 6.76 9.40
CA GLU A 59 22.85 7.95 9.85
C GLU A 59 23.33 8.30 11.26
N TYR A 60 23.94 9.48 11.41
CA TYR A 60 24.40 9.98 12.70
C TYR A 60 23.45 11.03 13.26
N THR A 61 23.06 10.86 14.51
CA THR A 61 22.23 11.85 15.23
C THR A 61 22.87 12.13 16.61
N PRO A 62 23.19 13.39 16.94
CA PRO A 62 23.71 13.73 18.26
C PRO A 62 22.66 13.51 19.35
N PHE A 63 23.12 13.19 20.55
CA PHE A 63 22.24 13.12 21.72
C PHE A 63 21.55 14.46 21.91
N ARG A 64 20.27 14.45 22.19
CA ARG A 64 19.47 15.65 22.35
C ARG A 64 18.24 15.44 23.24
N THR A 65 17.68 16.54 23.70
CA THR A 65 16.32 16.62 24.24
C THR A 65 15.46 17.45 23.30
N GLU A 66 14.16 17.24 23.35
CA GLU A 66 13.19 17.86 22.45
C GLU A 66 12.03 18.42 23.27
N VAL A 67 11.61 19.65 22.97
CA VAL A 67 10.41 20.27 23.52
C VAL A 67 9.37 20.33 22.42
N TYR A 68 8.16 19.93 22.73
CA TYR A 68 7.02 19.96 21.82
C TYR A 68 5.97 20.91 22.38
N ASP A 69 5.35 21.68 21.50
CA ASP A 69 4.21 22.50 21.84
C ASP A 69 2.96 21.64 22.06
N GLU A 70 1.97 22.13 22.77
CA GLU A 70 0.70 21.45 22.99
C GLU A 70 -0.01 21.25 21.62
N GLY A 71 -0.58 20.05 21.37
CA GLY A 71 -1.35 19.75 20.17
C GLY A 71 -0.71 18.77 19.19
N GLY A 72 0.27 17.95 19.61
CA GLY A 72 0.78 16.82 18.82
C GLY A 72 1.64 17.20 17.61
N ALA A 73 2.28 18.38 17.66
CA ALA A 73 3.16 18.90 16.64
C ALA A 73 4.35 17.94 16.42
N HIS A 74 4.45 17.35 15.23
CA HIS A 74 5.45 16.35 14.82
C HIS A 74 6.89 16.86 14.74
N THR A 75 7.06 18.16 14.90
CA THR A 75 8.35 18.83 14.88
C THR A 75 8.53 19.51 16.22
N PRO A 76 9.58 19.16 16.98
CA PRO A 76 9.83 19.82 18.25
C PRO A 76 9.98 21.33 18.05
N SER A 77 9.40 22.12 18.96
CA SER A 77 9.56 23.59 18.95
C SER A 77 10.99 23.98 19.27
N GLN A 78 11.65 23.21 20.15
CA GLN A 78 13.06 23.43 20.52
C GLN A 78 13.82 22.10 20.58
N VAL A 79 15.09 22.15 20.24
CA VAL A 79 16.04 21.03 20.29
C VAL A 79 17.28 21.48 21.03
N PHE A 80 17.66 20.74 22.07
CA PHE A 80 18.88 20.99 22.84
C PHE A 80 19.78 19.78 22.77
N PHE A 81 21.01 19.96 22.30
CA PHE A 81 22.03 18.90 22.33
C PHE A 81 22.50 18.65 23.75
N THR A 82 22.81 17.41 24.08
CA THR A 82 23.23 16.97 25.41
C THR A 82 24.32 15.89 25.30
N ASP A 83 25.05 15.67 26.38
CA ASP A 83 25.95 14.52 26.55
C ASP A 83 25.30 13.37 27.35
N ASP A 84 24.10 13.59 27.87
CA ASP A 84 23.37 12.57 28.64
C ASP A 84 22.62 11.59 27.72
N ILE A 85 23.10 10.35 27.73
CA ILE A 85 22.49 9.22 27.00
C ILE A 85 21.09 8.85 27.52
N ASN A 86 20.82 9.10 28.83
CA ASN A 86 19.50 8.81 29.40
C ASN A 86 18.45 9.79 28.87
N ALA A 87 18.84 11.06 28.71
CA ALA A 87 17.99 12.08 28.12
C ALA A 87 17.68 11.77 26.64
N ASP A 88 18.69 11.31 25.87
CA ASP A 88 18.46 10.88 24.49
C ASP A 88 17.57 9.63 24.41
N ALA A 89 17.77 8.65 25.30
CA ALA A 89 16.93 7.45 25.35
C ALA A 89 15.46 7.78 25.65
N ALA A 90 15.22 8.67 26.62
CA ALA A 90 13.88 9.02 27.07
C ALA A 90 13.02 9.72 25.99
N ARG A 91 13.61 10.41 25.00
CA ARG A 91 12.87 11.05 23.91
C ARG A 91 12.49 10.07 22.76
N ARG A 92 13.09 8.87 22.71
CA ARG A 92 12.84 7.89 21.65
C ARG A 92 11.42 7.33 21.72
N ASP A 93 11.05 6.54 20.71
CA ASP A 93 9.71 5.98 20.61
C ASP A 93 9.48 4.81 21.59
N PHE A 94 10.25 3.73 21.46
CA PHE A 94 10.06 2.51 22.25
C PHE A 94 11.38 2.04 22.87
N CYS A 95 11.30 1.46 24.07
CA CYS A 95 12.48 1.08 24.84
C CYS A 95 13.39 0.10 24.08
N CYS A 96 12.82 -0.84 23.31
CA CYS A 96 13.59 -1.74 22.46
C CYS A 96 14.39 -1.01 21.34
N ASN A 97 14.06 0.25 21.02
CA ASN A 97 14.80 1.10 20.09
C ASN A 97 15.74 2.10 20.80
N ALA A 98 15.77 2.09 22.13
CA ALA A 98 16.61 2.93 22.96
C ALA A 98 17.77 2.16 23.60
N ILE A 99 18.23 1.11 22.92
CA ILE A 99 19.37 0.30 23.29
C ILE A 99 20.58 0.79 22.49
N TYR A 100 21.69 1.05 23.17
CA TYR A 100 22.91 1.56 22.57
C TYR A 100 24.03 0.51 22.70
N TYR A 101 24.84 0.38 21.66
CA TYR A 101 26.01 -0.47 21.68
C TYR A 101 27.28 0.38 21.47
N SER A 102 28.16 0.35 22.46
CA SER A 102 29.46 1.03 22.39
C SER A 102 30.48 0.16 21.68
N VAL A 103 30.81 0.49 20.44
CA VAL A 103 31.82 -0.25 19.66
C VAL A 103 33.21 -0.20 20.33
N VAL A 104 33.54 0.91 21.00
CA VAL A 104 34.85 1.09 21.63
C VAL A 104 35.01 0.28 22.92
N ARG A 105 33.93 0.15 23.70
CA ARG A 105 33.94 -0.58 24.98
C ARG A 105 33.40 -1.99 24.88
N ASP A 106 32.87 -2.37 23.71
CA ASP A 106 32.23 -3.66 23.46
C ASP A 106 31.14 -3.97 24.51
N GLU A 107 30.28 -2.99 24.77
CA GLU A 107 29.24 -3.10 25.81
C GLU A 107 27.91 -2.54 25.35
N ILE A 108 26.83 -3.11 25.87
CA ILE A 108 25.48 -2.57 25.71
C ILE A 108 25.18 -1.59 26.83
N VAL A 109 24.67 -0.41 26.46
CA VAL A 109 24.15 0.59 27.39
C VAL A 109 22.63 0.65 27.18
N ASP A 110 21.89 0.30 28.21
CA ASP A 110 20.42 0.16 28.15
C ASP A 110 19.72 1.00 29.25
N PRO A 111 19.55 2.29 29.03
CA PRO A 111 19.00 3.18 30.06
C PRO A 111 17.57 2.87 30.49
N LEU A 112 16.77 2.24 29.61
CA LEU A 112 15.34 2.06 29.82
C LEU A 112 14.90 0.58 29.94
N GLY A 113 15.83 -0.37 30.00
CA GLY A 113 15.50 -1.80 30.08
C GLY A 113 14.96 -2.39 28.76
N GLY A 114 15.36 -1.83 27.62
CA GLY A 114 14.94 -2.26 26.30
C GLY A 114 15.43 -3.66 25.92
N VAL A 115 16.57 -4.13 26.48
CA VAL A 115 17.06 -5.51 26.31
C VAL A 115 16.06 -6.49 26.86
N ARG A 116 15.61 -6.27 28.11
CA ARG A 116 14.58 -7.12 28.75
C ARG A 116 13.27 -7.09 27.97
N ASP A 117 12.84 -5.93 27.48
CA ASP A 117 11.63 -5.81 26.66
C ASP A 117 11.76 -6.63 25.37
N THR A 118 12.96 -6.64 24.78
CA THR A 118 13.27 -7.42 23.57
C THR A 118 13.22 -8.93 23.86
N GLU A 119 13.80 -9.38 24.95
CA GLU A 119 13.75 -10.78 25.39
C GLU A 119 12.31 -11.25 25.67
N LEU A 120 11.50 -10.39 26.29
CA LEU A 120 10.09 -10.67 26.58
C LEU A 120 9.17 -10.44 25.37
N GLN A 121 9.70 -9.96 24.26
CA GLN A 121 8.96 -9.62 23.04
C GLN A 121 7.84 -8.60 23.30
N ILE A 122 8.15 -7.52 24.01
CA ILE A 122 7.23 -6.46 24.43
C ILE A 122 7.63 -5.13 23.77
N LEU A 123 6.63 -4.38 23.29
CA LEU A 123 6.78 -2.99 22.90
C LEU A 123 6.24 -2.09 24.01
N ARG A 124 7.16 -1.37 24.66
CA ARG A 124 6.89 -0.39 25.72
C ARG A 124 7.39 0.99 25.29
N GLY A 125 6.57 2.01 25.48
CA GLY A 125 6.94 3.40 25.23
C GLY A 125 8.08 3.86 26.14
N CYS A 126 9.00 4.68 25.62
CA CYS A 126 10.13 5.21 26.41
C CYS A 126 9.67 6.11 27.56
N ASN A 127 8.52 6.74 27.43
CA ASN A 127 7.93 7.58 28.47
C ASN A 127 6.39 7.62 28.31
N LYS A 128 5.68 8.15 29.33
CA LYS A 128 4.21 8.23 29.34
C LYS A 128 3.63 9.19 28.29
N ARG A 129 4.42 10.13 27.80
CA ARG A 129 4.04 11.13 26.79
C ARG A 129 4.51 10.81 25.37
N VAL A 130 4.85 9.54 25.11
CA VAL A 130 5.43 9.10 23.84
C VAL A 130 4.57 9.46 22.62
N PHE A 131 3.25 9.47 22.76
CA PHE A 131 2.31 9.80 21.68
C PHE A 131 1.89 11.27 21.65
N ASP A 132 2.18 12.05 22.69
CA ASP A 132 1.94 13.51 22.72
C ASP A 132 2.94 14.24 21.81
N SER A 133 4.17 13.74 21.78
CA SER A 133 5.27 14.39 21.06
C SER A 133 5.25 14.14 19.54
N ASP A 134 4.80 12.98 19.09
CA ASP A 134 4.66 12.65 17.64
C ASP A 134 3.57 11.59 17.45
N GLY A 135 2.42 11.99 16.91
CA GLY A 135 1.32 11.08 16.59
C GLY A 135 1.68 9.97 15.58
N LEU A 136 2.75 10.12 14.79
CA LEU A 136 3.23 9.04 13.92
C LEU A 136 3.70 7.82 14.71
N ARG A 137 4.12 7.99 15.95
CA ARG A 137 4.53 6.88 16.82
C ARG A 137 3.39 5.88 17.05
N LEU A 138 2.12 6.27 16.87
CA LEU A 138 0.96 5.36 16.87
C LEU A 138 1.06 4.34 15.70
N MET A 139 1.35 4.84 14.50
CA MET A 139 1.54 3.97 13.33
C MET A 139 2.82 3.13 13.45
N ARG A 140 3.90 3.73 13.97
CA ARG A 140 5.16 3.03 14.24
C ARG A 140 5.01 1.90 15.26
N LEU A 141 4.18 2.11 16.32
CA LEU A 141 3.83 1.08 17.29
C LEU A 141 3.22 -0.14 16.60
N VAL A 142 2.21 0.10 15.76
CA VAL A 142 1.53 -0.96 15.02
C VAL A 142 2.49 -1.67 14.07
N ARG A 143 3.29 -0.92 13.32
CA ARG A 143 4.28 -1.48 12.40
C ARG A 143 5.28 -2.36 13.12
N LEU A 144 5.91 -1.85 14.16
CA LEU A 144 6.92 -2.61 14.92
C LEU A 144 6.32 -3.83 15.61
N ALA A 145 5.12 -3.72 16.20
CA ALA A 145 4.41 -4.87 16.75
C ALA A 145 4.19 -5.97 15.70
N SER A 146 3.92 -5.56 14.45
CA SER A 146 3.69 -6.49 13.35
C SER A 146 4.99 -7.11 12.83
N GLU A 147 5.98 -6.27 12.48
CA GLU A 147 7.28 -6.69 11.93
C GLU A 147 8.10 -7.56 12.88
N LEU A 148 8.01 -7.30 14.19
CA LEU A 148 8.77 -8.02 15.23
C LEU A 148 7.98 -9.19 15.85
N GLY A 149 6.67 -9.25 15.66
CA GLY A 149 5.82 -10.20 16.36
C GLY A 149 5.59 -9.88 17.86
N PHE A 150 6.03 -8.71 18.34
CA PHE A 150 6.00 -8.31 19.75
C PHE A 150 4.59 -7.96 20.21
N LYS A 151 4.31 -8.18 21.51
CA LYS A 151 3.07 -7.71 22.14
C LYS A 151 3.25 -6.26 22.57
N ILE A 152 2.19 -5.47 22.46
CA ILE A 152 2.17 -4.12 23.00
C ILE A 152 1.88 -4.21 24.50
N GLU A 153 2.69 -3.52 25.32
CA GLU A 153 2.47 -3.39 26.76
C GLU A 153 1.11 -2.74 27.07
N GLY A 154 0.48 -3.17 28.15
CA GLY A 154 -0.86 -2.71 28.51
C GLY A 154 -1.00 -1.19 28.67
N GLU A 155 -0.06 -0.54 29.42
CA GLU A 155 -0.07 0.92 29.60
C GLU A 155 0.20 1.65 28.28
N THR A 156 1.13 1.16 27.47
CA THR A 156 1.44 1.69 26.14
C THR A 156 0.22 1.58 25.21
N ALA A 157 -0.49 0.44 25.22
CA ALA A 157 -1.70 0.25 24.43
C ALA A 157 -2.86 1.18 24.90
N ALA A 158 -3.03 1.33 26.20
CA ALA A 158 -4.04 2.25 26.75
C ALA A 158 -3.73 3.71 26.39
N SER A 159 -2.45 4.12 26.51
CA SER A 159 -2.00 5.45 26.08
C SER A 159 -2.19 5.65 24.57
N ALA A 160 -1.85 4.67 23.74
CA ALA A 160 -2.06 4.76 22.30
C ALA A 160 -3.54 4.98 21.91
N LYS A 161 -4.46 4.27 22.57
CA LYS A 161 -5.91 4.49 22.37
C LYS A 161 -6.36 5.88 22.77
N ALA A 162 -5.89 6.37 23.94
CA ALA A 162 -6.27 7.69 24.44
C ALA A 162 -5.77 8.83 23.52
N HIS A 163 -4.66 8.63 22.81
CA HIS A 163 -4.04 9.62 21.92
C HIS A 163 -4.28 9.33 20.42
N ALA A 164 -5.18 8.42 20.07
CA ALA A 164 -5.45 8.04 18.70
C ALA A 164 -5.75 9.23 17.77
N GLN A 165 -6.42 10.27 18.29
CA GLN A 165 -6.73 11.51 17.56
C GLN A 165 -5.49 12.27 17.08
N ASN A 166 -4.33 12.14 17.75
CA ASN A 166 -3.09 12.81 17.37
C ASN A 166 -2.58 12.35 15.98
N LEU A 167 -3.11 11.21 15.48
CA LEU A 167 -2.86 10.79 14.11
C LEU A 167 -3.44 11.76 13.07
N SER A 168 -4.48 12.54 13.41
CA SER A 168 -5.05 13.54 12.50
C SER A 168 -4.03 14.58 12.07
N ASP A 169 -3.14 14.97 12.97
CA ASP A 169 -2.15 16.03 12.75
C ASP A 169 -0.95 15.59 11.89
N ILE A 170 -0.82 14.29 11.62
CA ILE A 170 0.26 13.74 10.82
C ILE A 170 0.01 13.98 9.34
N THR A 171 1.05 14.36 8.59
CA THR A 171 0.94 14.52 7.14
C THR A 171 0.59 13.21 6.45
N SER A 172 -0.16 13.31 5.37
CA SER A 172 -0.64 12.16 4.61
C SER A 172 0.50 11.28 4.08
N GLU A 173 1.59 11.89 3.66
CA GLU A 173 2.78 11.19 3.17
C GLU A 173 3.43 10.31 4.25
N ARG A 174 3.53 10.82 5.48
CA ARG A 174 4.08 10.05 6.61
C ARG A 174 3.16 8.88 7.00
N LYS A 175 1.83 9.10 7.03
CA LYS A 175 0.83 8.06 7.26
C LYS A 175 0.93 6.96 6.19
N ARG A 176 1.02 7.35 4.90
CA ARG A 176 1.16 6.45 3.76
C ARG A 176 2.37 5.53 3.92
N VAL A 177 3.53 6.11 4.20
CA VAL A 177 4.79 5.32 4.34
C VAL A 177 4.67 4.26 5.44
N GLU A 178 4.08 4.58 6.57
CA GLU A 178 3.87 3.59 7.64
C GLU A 178 2.80 2.56 7.27
N LEU A 179 1.72 2.97 6.59
CA LEU A 179 0.68 2.05 6.11
C LEU A 179 1.26 1.04 5.11
N ASP A 180 2.06 1.48 4.15
CA ASP A 180 2.71 0.61 3.17
C ASP A 180 3.61 -0.43 3.85
N LYS A 181 4.37 -0.02 4.88
CA LYS A 181 5.19 -0.92 5.69
C LYS A 181 4.35 -1.92 6.49
N ILE A 182 3.22 -1.49 7.05
CA ILE A 182 2.29 -2.39 7.76
C ILE A 182 1.71 -3.41 6.77
N LEU A 183 1.28 -2.96 5.60
CA LEU A 183 0.75 -3.84 4.55
C LEU A 183 1.76 -4.90 4.07
N CYS A 184 3.07 -4.63 4.17
CA CYS A 184 4.15 -5.54 3.75
C CYS A 184 5.00 -6.06 4.92
N ALA A 185 4.51 -6.00 6.15
CA ALA A 185 5.27 -6.37 7.35
C ALA A 185 5.73 -7.83 7.38
N ASP A 186 5.02 -8.74 6.72
CA ASP A 186 5.38 -10.17 6.59
C ASP A 186 6.67 -10.42 5.80
N GLY A 187 7.08 -9.46 4.96
CA GLY A 187 8.32 -9.54 4.18
C GLY A 187 9.59 -9.13 4.94
N VAL A 188 9.47 -8.57 6.15
CA VAL A 188 10.62 -7.96 6.85
C VAL A 188 11.40 -8.99 7.67
N ASN A 189 10.77 -9.67 8.63
CA ASN A 189 11.42 -10.61 9.55
C ASN A 189 10.82 -12.02 9.48
N GLY A 190 10.04 -12.33 8.44
CA GLY A 190 9.40 -13.64 8.27
C GLY A 190 8.28 -13.94 9.30
N ILE A 191 7.77 -12.92 9.98
CA ILE A 191 6.65 -13.08 10.92
C ILE A 191 5.37 -13.38 10.16
N GLN A 192 4.87 -14.59 10.32
CA GLN A 192 3.68 -15.06 9.61
C GLN A 192 2.47 -14.15 9.89
N ASN A 193 1.78 -13.75 8.81
CA ASN A 193 0.57 -12.91 8.87
C ASN A 193 0.77 -11.54 9.55
N ALA A 194 1.99 -11.02 9.59
CA ALA A 194 2.32 -9.75 10.24
C ALA A 194 1.46 -8.58 9.71
N HIS A 195 1.25 -8.51 8.40
CA HIS A 195 0.40 -7.49 7.75
C HIS A 195 -1.05 -7.55 8.23
N TYR A 196 -1.66 -8.74 8.31
CA TYR A 196 -3.02 -8.91 8.83
C TYR A 196 -3.09 -8.55 10.32
N ARG A 197 -2.10 -8.94 11.11
CA ARG A 197 -1.98 -8.53 12.52
C ARG A 197 -1.94 -7.01 12.65
N GLY A 198 -1.19 -6.31 11.78
CA GLY A 198 -1.11 -4.85 11.75
C GLY A 198 -2.46 -4.20 11.52
N LEU A 199 -3.26 -4.68 10.55
CA LEU A 199 -4.60 -4.17 10.30
C LEU A 199 -5.53 -4.32 11.52
N ARG A 200 -5.44 -5.46 12.20
CA ARG A 200 -6.22 -5.70 13.43
C ARG A 200 -5.75 -4.83 14.60
N LEU A 201 -4.46 -4.57 14.73
CA LEU A 201 -3.94 -3.64 15.74
C LEU A 201 -4.39 -2.21 15.48
N LEU A 202 -4.43 -1.74 14.22
CA LEU A 202 -5.02 -0.44 13.87
C LEU A 202 -6.48 -0.36 14.31
N LYS A 203 -7.26 -1.44 14.13
CA LYS A 203 -8.65 -1.52 14.63
C LYS A 203 -8.71 -1.47 16.15
N GLN A 204 -7.94 -2.32 16.83
CA GLN A 204 -7.93 -2.43 18.29
C GLN A 204 -7.54 -1.11 18.99
N LEU A 205 -6.67 -0.31 18.36
CA LEU A 205 -6.23 0.99 18.87
C LEU A 205 -7.12 2.15 18.40
N GLY A 206 -8.16 1.90 17.61
CA GLY A 206 -9.09 2.94 17.13
C GLY A 206 -8.45 3.89 16.10
N LEU A 207 -7.42 3.46 15.37
CA LEU A 207 -6.66 4.35 14.48
C LEU A 207 -7.30 4.51 13.10
N TRP A 208 -8.15 3.57 12.65
CA TRP A 208 -8.76 3.62 11.32
C TRP A 208 -9.59 4.87 11.08
N GLN A 209 -10.31 5.37 12.09
CA GLN A 209 -11.13 6.59 11.97
C GLN A 209 -10.30 7.85 11.64
N TYR A 210 -9.01 7.86 11.99
CA TYR A 210 -8.09 8.97 11.71
C TYR A 210 -7.15 8.72 10.53
N LEU A 211 -7.07 7.46 10.07
CA LEU A 211 -6.26 7.05 8.92
C LEU A 211 -7.09 6.97 7.65
N ILE A 212 -8.12 6.12 7.64
CA ILE A 212 -9.07 5.92 6.54
C ILE A 212 -10.47 5.72 7.16
N PRO A 213 -11.22 6.80 7.41
CA PRO A 213 -12.56 6.74 8.03
C PRO A 213 -13.51 5.79 7.29
N GLU A 214 -13.41 5.73 5.98
CA GLU A 214 -14.24 4.87 5.12
C GLU A 214 -14.04 3.38 5.43
N VAL A 215 -12.83 2.97 5.82
CA VAL A 215 -12.55 1.61 6.31
C VAL A 215 -13.14 1.42 7.70
N ALA A 216 -13.08 2.44 8.56
CA ALA A 216 -13.69 2.38 9.90
C ALA A 216 -15.23 2.21 9.83
N GLU A 217 -15.90 2.83 8.85
CA GLU A 217 -17.34 2.67 8.63
C GLU A 217 -17.75 1.24 8.24
N CYS A 218 -16.81 0.40 7.80
CA CYS A 218 -17.05 -1.00 7.47
C CYS A 218 -17.07 -1.93 8.71
N ASP A 219 -16.67 -1.44 9.88
CA ASP A 219 -16.63 -2.23 11.13
C ASP A 219 -18.03 -2.61 11.60
N GLY A 220 -18.25 -3.91 11.83
CA GLY A 220 -19.54 -4.43 12.24
C GLY A 220 -20.62 -4.41 11.15
N LEU A 221 -20.32 -3.98 9.93
CA LEU A 221 -21.27 -4.02 8.81
C LEU A 221 -21.39 -5.46 8.29
N MET A 222 -22.41 -6.15 8.79
CA MET A 222 -22.66 -7.55 8.43
C MET A 222 -23.11 -7.69 6.98
N GLN A 223 -22.73 -8.80 6.36
CA GLN A 223 -23.05 -9.19 4.99
C GLN A 223 -23.97 -10.41 4.97
N PRO A 224 -24.66 -10.70 3.86
CA PRO A 224 -25.49 -11.91 3.76
C PRO A 224 -24.66 -13.17 4.02
N PRO A 225 -25.05 -14.02 4.99
CA PRO A 225 -24.25 -15.16 5.46
C PRO A 225 -24.05 -16.24 4.39
N GLU A 226 -24.87 -16.23 3.34
CA GLU A 226 -24.75 -17.13 2.19
C GLU A 226 -23.48 -16.85 1.37
N TYR A 227 -22.94 -15.62 1.46
CA TYR A 227 -21.78 -15.18 0.68
C TYR A 227 -20.56 -14.87 1.55
N HIS A 228 -20.74 -14.49 2.83
CA HIS A 228 -19.66 -14.05 3.69
C HIS A 228 -19.86 -14.50 5.14
N ARG A 229 -18.79 -14.97 5.78
CA ARG A 229 -18.78 -15.30 7.22
C ARG A 229 -18.45 -14.11 8.12
N PHE A 230 -17.94 -13.02 7.56
CA PHE A 230 -17.36 -11.91 8.29
C PHE A 230 -18.06 -10.60 7.93
N ASP A 231 -17.96 -9.59 8.81
CA ASP A 231 -18.31 -8.21 8.46
C ASP A 231 -17.39 -7.68 7.34
N VAL A 232 -17.75 -6.53 6.75
CA VAL A 232 -17.02 -5.97 5.60
C VAL A 232 -15.57 -5.65 5.96
N MET A 233 -15.29 -5.12 7.17
CA MET A 233 -13.93 -4.78 7.60
C MET A 233 -13.06 -6.03 7.77
N GLU A 234 -13.54 -7.03 8.51
CA GLU A 234 -12.77 -8.27 8.72
C GLU A 234 -12.59 -9.05 7.41
N HIS A 235 -13.61 -9.05 6.52
CA HIS A 235 -13.48 -9.60 5.18
C HIS A 235 -12.37 -8.91 4.39
N SER A 236 -12.32 -7.57 4.38
CA SER A 236 -11.27 -6.81 3.70
C SER A 236 -9.88 -7.11 4.28
N PHE A 237 -9.74 -7.23 5.61
CA PHE A 237 -8.48 -7.61 6.25
C PHE A 237 -8.04 -9.03 5.84
N ARG A 238 -8.96 -9.96 5.72
CA ARG A 238 -8.68 -11.32 5.23
C ARG A 238 -8.35 -11.33 3.74
N CYS A 239 -8.96 -10.46 2.94
CA CYS A 239 -8.56 -10.28 1.55
C CYS A 239 -7.09 -9.81 1.46
N VAL A 240 -6.67 -8.87 2.30
CA VAL A 240 -5.25 -8.49 2.43
C VAL A 240 -4.38 -9.67 2.87
N LEU A 241 -4.85 -10.49 3.84
CA LEU A 241 -4.13 -11.68 4.33
C LEU A 241 -3.76 -12.64 3.20
N TYR A 242 -4.70 -12.85 2.26
CA TYR A 242 -4.50 -13.80 1.16
C TYR A 242 -3.89 -13.16 -0.10
N ALA A 243 -3.80 -11.82 -0.15
CA ALA A 243 -3.22 -11.11 -1.28
C ALA A 243 -1.67 -11.22 -1.31
N PRO A 244 -1.06 -11.48 -2.48
CA PRO A 244 0.39 -11.44 -2.65
C PRO A 244 1.05 -10.18 -2.08
N PRO A 245 2.35 -10.24 -1.69
CA PRO A 245 3.04 -9.14 -1.00
C PRO A 245 3.42 -7.99 -1.94
N MET A 246 2.43 -7.38 -2.55
CA MET A 246 2.54 -6.19 -3.40
C MET A 246 1.66 -5.08 -2.83
N VAL A 247 2.25 -3.93 -2.51
CA VAL A 247 1.52 -2.79 -1.89
C VAL A 247 0.24 -2.45 -2.64
N ASN A 248 0.31 -2.27 -3.97
CA ASN A 248 -0.85 -1.90 -4.79
C ASN A 248 -1.97 -2.96 -4.74
N LEU A 249 -1.60 -4.24 -4.70
CA LEU A 249 -2.58 -5.31 -4.63
C LEU A 249 -3.22 -5.40 -3.24
N ARG A 250 -2.42 -5.23 -2.18
CA ARG A 250 -2.91 -5.20 -0.79
C ARG A 250 -3.75 -3.96 -0.49
N LEU A 251 -3.45 -2.81 -1.11
CA LEU A 251 -4.32 -1.64 -1.08
C LEU A 251 -5.65 -1.93 -1.79
N ALA A 252 -5.61 -2.56 -2.96
CA ALA A 252 -6.83 -2.98 -3.64
C ALA A 252 -7.65 -3.96 -2.79
N ALA A 253 -7.00 -4.94 -2.16
CA ALA A 253 -7.64 -5.89 -1.26
C ALA A 253 -8.26 -5.23 -0.01
N LEU A 254 -7.63 -4.18 0.52
CA LEU A 254 -8.17 -3.41 1.65
C LEU A 254 -9.41 -2.58 1.24
N LEU A 255 -9.42 -2.05 0.01
CA LEU A 255 -10.38 -1.03 -0.43
C LEU A 255 -11.45 -1.57 -1.40
N HIS A 256 -11.38 -2.84 -1.86
CA HIS A 256 -12.30 -3.35 -2.89
C HIS A 256 -13.77 -3.27 -2.50
N ASP A 257 -14.05 -3.42 -1.22
CA ASP A 257 -15.39 -3.45 -0.64
C ASP A 257 -15.76 -2.21 0.18
N VAL A 258 -14.88 -1.20 0.24
CA VAL A 258 -15.11 0.01 1.05
C VAL A 258 -16.39 0.76 0.67
N GLY A 259 -16.82 0.65 -0.57
CA GLY A 259 -18.08 1.22 -1.07
C GLY A 259 -19.34 0.58 -0.50
N LYS A 260 -19.27 -0.61 0.14
CA LYS A 260 -20.42 -1.28 0.74
C LYS A 260 -21.06 -0.45 1.86
N ALA A 261 -20.24 0.21 2.70
CA ALA A 261 -20.76 1.08 3.75
C ALA A 261 -21.57 2.25 3.17
N TYR A 262 -21.05 2.91 2.16
CA TYR A 262 -21.76 3.98 1.45
C TYR A 262 -23.06 3.47 0.80
N CYS A 263 -23.02 2.37 0.07
CA CYS A 263 -24.18 1.82 -0.61
C CYS A 263 -25.27 1.39 0.39
N LYS A 264 -24.89 0.75 1.50
CA LYS A 264 -25.83 0.37 2.55
C LYS A 264 -26.49 1.59 3.19
N LYS A 265 -25.73 2.62 3.49
CA LYS A 265 -26.21 3.85 4.11
C LYS A 265 -27.19 4.63 3.21
N HIS A 266 -26.95 4.69 1.90
CA HIS A 266 -27.71 5.54 0.98
C HIS A 266 -28.80 4.80 0.20
N PHE A 267 -28.64 3.48 -0.02
CA PHE A 267 -29.53 2.68 -0.87
C PHE A 267 -30.07 1.43 -0.17
N ASP A 268 -29.72 1.22 1.10
CA ASP A 268 -30.04 0.00 1.88
C ASP A 268 -29.68 -1.31 1.15
N SER A 269 -28.66 -1.27 0.32
CA SER A 269 -28.24 -2.36 -0.57
C SER A 269 -26.74 -2.33 -0.76
N PHE A 270 -26.14 -3.48 -1.10
CA PHE A 270 -24.74 -3.56 -1.53
C PHE A 270 -24.56 -3.48 -3.06
N HIS A 271 -25.66 -3.37 -3.81
CA HIS A 271 -25.59 -3.35 -5.27
C HIS A 271 -24.84 -2.11 -5.78
N GLY A 272 -23.90 -2.32 -6.71
CA GLY A 272 -23.09 -1.23 -7.28
C GLY A 272 -21.94 -0.77 -6.38
N HIS A 273 -21.65 -1.52 -5.29
CA HIS A 273 -20.54 -1.19 -4.39
C HIS A 273 -19.18 -1.15 -5.10
N GLU A 274 -18.99 -1.93 -6.16
CA GLU A 274 -17.75 -1.96 -6.93
C GLU A 274 -17.42 -0.58 -7.54
N LYS A 275 -18.43 0.13 -8.05
CA LYS A 275 -18.26 1.51 -8.58
C LYS A 275 -18.04 2.52 -7.45
N SER A 276 -18.77 2.36 -6.35
CA SER A 276 -18.57 3.18 -5.17
C SER A 276 -17.17 2.96 -4.58
N SER A 277 -16.69 1.72 -4.52
CA SER A 277 -15.33 1.39 -4.07
C SER A 277 -14.26 1.98 -4.98
N GLU A 278 -14.45 1.96 -6.31
CA GLU A 278 -13.54 2.61 -7.26
C GLU A 278 -13.40 4.11 -6.97
N MET A 279 -14.54 4.80 -6.81
CA MET A 279 -14.54 6.25 -6.52
C MET A 279 -13.93 6.55 -5.14
N GLN A 280 -14.29 5.79 -4.11
CA GLN A 280 -13.76 5.99 -2.78
C GLN A 280 -12.27 5.65 -2.70
N ALA A 281 -11.82 4.55 -3.30
CA ALA A 281 -10.40 4.20 -3.38
C ALA A 281 -9.58 5.32 -4.02
N ARG A 282 -10.06 5.91 -5.11
CA ARG A 282 -9.44 7.08 -5.76
C ARG A 282 -9.33 8.27 -4.80
N SER A 283 -10.43 8.61 -4.11
CA SER A 283 -10.46 9.71 -3.15
C SER A 283 -9.50 9.48 -1.97
N ILE A 284 -9.55 8.28 -1.37
CA ILE A 284 -8.69 7.88 -0.25
C ILE A 284 -7.21 7.96 -0.63
N LEU A 285 -6.82 7.37 -1.76
CA LEU A 285 -5.42 7.33 -2.18
C LEU A 285 -4.91 8.72 -2.60
N THR A 286 -5.76 9.58 -3.19
CA THR A 286 -5.43 10.98 -3.47
C THR A 286 -5.20 11.75 -2.16
N ARG A 287 -6.06 11.59 -1.17
CA ARG A 287 -5.93 12.19 0.17
C ARG A 287 -4.65 11.71 0.88
N LEU A 288 -4.28 10.45 0.72
CA LEU A 288 -3.04 9.87 1.25
C LEU A 288 -1.80 10.16 0.40
N ARG A 289 -1.94 10.96 -0.67
CA ARG A 289 -0.83 11.39 -1.54
C ARG A 289 -0.08 10.22 -2.21
N TYR A 290 -0.80 9.20 -2.65
CA TYR A 290 -0.21 8.17 -3.50
C TYR A 290 0.11 8.73 -4.91
N PRO A 291 1.09 8.14 -5.64
CA PRO A 291 1.35 8.45 -7.04
C PRO A 291 0.12 8.13 -7.93
N ASN A 292 -0.05 8.88 -9.02
CA ASN A 292 -1.22 8.73 -9.89
C ASN A 292 -1.36 7.33 -10.51
N ASP A 293 -0.25 6.69 -10.86
CA ASP A 293 -0.23 5.33 -11.39
C ASP A 293 -0.74 4.30 -10.36
N VAL A 294 -0.42 4.49 -9.08
CA VAL A 294 -0.95 3.66 -7.97
C VAL A 294 -2.45 3.91 -7.80
N ILE A 295 -2.87 5.20 -7.78
CA ILE A 295 -4.27 5.59 -7.67
C ILE A 295 -5.10 4.95 -8.78
N ASP A 296 -4.66 5.08 -10.03
CA ASP A 296 -5.36 4.54 -11.20
C ASP A 296 -5.44 3.01 -11.16
N GLN A 297 -4.33 2.35 -10.82
CA GLN A 297 -4.28 0.89 -10.77
C GLN A 297 -5.19 0.33 -9.67
N VAL A 298 -5.07 0.85 -8.44
CA VAL A 298 -5.83 0.35 -7.28
C VAL A 298 -7.33 0.63 -7.46
N SER A 299 -7.70 1.86 -7.84
CA SER A 299 -9.11 2.21 -8.04
C SER A 299 -9.75 1.32 -9.11
N LYS A 300 -9.04 1.12 -10.21
CA LYS A 300 -9.53 0.26 -11.30
C LYS A 300 -9.68 -1.20 -10.88
N LEU A 301 -8.76 -1.74 -10.06
CA LEU A 301 -8.90 -3.08 -9.50
C LEU A 301 -10.15 -3.18 -8.62
N CYS A 302 -10.40 -2.19 -7.75
CA CYS A 302 -11.62 -2.12 -6.94
C CYS A 302 -12.89 -2.08 -7.80
N GLY A 303 -12.90 -1.33 -8.90
CA GLY A 303 -14.05 -1.25 -9.81
C GLY A 303 -14.31 -2.54 -10.61
N LEU A 304 -13.27 -3.35 -10.82
CA LEU A 304 -13.34 -4.53 -11.69
C LEU A 304 -13.48 -5.86 -10.95
N HIS A 305 -13.33 -5.91 -9.61
CA HIS A 305 -13.27 -7.18 -8.87
C HIS A 305 -14.53 -8.03 -9.01
N MET A 306 -15.69 -7.40 -9.24
CA MET A 306 -16.98 -8.09 -9.45
C MET A 306 -17.28 -8.45 -10.92
N TYR A 307 -16.36 -8.14 -11.86
CA TYR A 307 -16.63 -8.38 -13.27
C TYR A 307 -16.68 -9.88 -13.59
N ASP A 308 -17.77 -10.32 -14.23
CA ASP A 308 -18.04 -11.73 -14.60
C ASP A 308 -18.04 -12.72 -13.41
N MET A 309 -18.47 -12.27 -12.23
CA MET A 309 -18.52 -13.11 -11.01
C MET A 309 -19.29 -14.42 -11.19
N ARG A 310 -20.34 -14.43 -12.05
CA ARG A 310 -21.11 -15.63 -12.35
C ARG A 310 -20.48 -16.53 -13.39
N GLY A 311 -19.48 -16.03 -14.14
CA GLY A 311 -18.80 -16.76 -15.21
C GLY A 311 -19.69 -17.05 -16.43
N ASP A 312 -20.81 -16.32 -16.59
CA ASP A 312 -21.82 -16.54 -17.62
C ASP A 312 -21.74 -15.56 -18.80
N MET A 313 -20.80 -14.62 -18.77
CA MET A 313 -20.60 -13.68 -19.89
C MET A 313 -20.22 -14.41 -21.17
N ARG A 314 -20.71 -13.89 -22.31
CA ARG A 314 -20.32 -14.39 -23.63
C ARG A 314 -18.79 -14.26 -23.82
N GLU A 315 -18.16 -15.28 -24.41
CA GLU A 315 -16.70 -15.34 -24.63
C GLU A 315 -16.17 -14.07 -25.31
N ALA A 316 -16.85 -13.57 -26.34
CA ALA A 316 -16.48 -12.32 -27.02
C ALA A 316 -16.35 -11.12 -26.08
N LYS A 317 -17.25 -10.99 -25.09
CA LYS A 317 -17.16 -9.92 -24.09
C LYS A 317 -15.98 -10.11 -23.16
N VAL A 318 -15.72 -11.35 -22.71
CA VAL A 318 -14.58 -11.69 -21.86
C VAL A 318 -13.26 -11.41 -22.57
N ARG A 319 -13.13 -11.81 -23.85
CA ARG A 319 -11.94 -11.53 -24.68
C ARG A 319 -11.65 -10.03 -24.77
N VAL A 320 -12.65 -9.22 -25.07
CA VAL A 320 -12.53 -7.76 -25.13
C VAL A 320 -12.17 -7.16 -23.77
N PHE A 321 -12.76 -7.66 -22.67
CA PHE A 321 -12.43 -7.24 -21.33
C PHE A 321 -10.98 -7.54 -20.97
N VAL A 322 -10.52 -8.77 -21.23
CA VAL A 322 -9.14 -9.22 -20.99
C VAL A 322 -8.14 -8.37 -21.78
N ALA A 323 -8.42 -8.12 -23.06
CA ALA A 323 -7.55 -7.29 -23.89
C ALA A 323 -7.48 -5.83 -23.41
N LYS A 324 -8.61 -5.22 -23.03
CA LYS A 324 -8.66 -3.85 -22.50
C LYS A 324 -7.92 -3.71 -21.17
N ASN A 325 -7.83 -4.77 -20.38
CA ASN A 325 -7.25 -4.78 -19.05
C ASN A 325 -5.99 -5.66 -18.98
N TYR A 326 -5.35 -5.94 -20.11
CA TYR A 326 -4.23 -6.87 -20.23
C TYR A 326 -3.16 -6.70 -19.13
N ASN A 327 -2.73 -5.47 -18.87
CA ASN A 327 -1.70 -5.15 -17.88
C ASN A 327 -2.17 -5.34 -16.41
N LEU A 328 -3.45 -5.59 -16.19
CA LEU A 328 -4.05 -5.73 -14.85
C LEU A 328 -4.59 -7.13 -14.57
N ILE A 329 -4.69 -8.00 -15.60
CA ILE A 329 -5.37 -9.30 -15.47
C ILE A 329 -4.77 -10.15 -14.37
N ASP A 330 -3.45 -10.26 -14.27
CA ASP A 330 -2.80 -11.08 -13.24
C ASP A 330 -3.12 -10.55 -11.83
N LYS A 331 -3.08 -9.21 -11.66
CA LYS A 331 -3.42 -8.57 -10.37
C LYS A 331 -4.91 -8.69 -10.05
N LEU A 332 -5.77 -8.55 -11.05
CA LEU A 332 -7.22 -8.70 -10.88
C LEU A 332 -7.57 -10.13 -10.47
N VAL A 333 -6.99 -11.13 -11.11
CA VAL A 333 -7.22 -12.53 -10.75
C VAL A 333 -6.68 -12.82 -9.35
N ALA A 334 -5.51 -12.29 -9.00
CA ALA A 334 -4.97 -12.43 -7.64
C ALA A 334 -5.88 -11.78 -6.59
N LEU A 335 -6.47 -10.61 -6.89
CA LEU A 335 -7.46 -9.95 -6.03
C LEU A 335 -8.73 -10.81 -5.87
N ILE A 336 -9.31 -11.30 -6.97
CA ILE A 336 -10.51 -12.15 -6.96
C ILE A 336 -10.27 -13.45 -6.16
N ARG A 337 -9.09 -14.05 -6.28
CA ARG A 337 -8.71 -15.22 -5.49
C ARG A 337 -8.63 -14.90 -4.00
N ALA A 338 -7.97 -13.80 -3.64
CA ALA A 338 -7.87 -13.35 -2.26
C ALA A 338 -9.24 -13.02 -1.65
N ASP A 339 -10.10 -12.34 -2.39
CA ASP A 339 -11.48 -12.03 -2.03
C ASP A 339 -12.30 -13.32 -1.77
N ARG A 340 -12.27 -14.28 -2.69
CA ARG A 340 -12.96 -15.56 -2.51
C ARG A 340 -12.49 -16.32 -1.27
N LEU A 341 -11.19 -16.39 -0.99
CA LEU A 341 -10.65 -16.99 0.22
C LEU A 341 -11.12 -16.23 1.47
N ALA A 342 -11.19 -14.90 1.39
CA ALA A 342 -11.61 -14.03 2.48
C ALA A 342 -13.07 -14.20 2.88
N THR A 343 -13.95 -14.71 2.00
CA THR A 343 -15.35 -15.03 2.37
C THR A 343 -15.44 -16.07 3.51
N GLY A 344 -14.40 -16.92 3.67
CA GLY A 344 -14.36 -18.04 4.60
C GLY A 344 -15.24 -19.24 4.17
N LEU A 345 -15.76 -19.21 2.95
CA LEU A 345 -16.62 -20.25 2.37
C LEU A 345 -15.90 -21.08 1.29
N ALA A 346 -15.00 -20.45 0.54
CA ALA A 346 -14.27 -21.12 -0.53
C ALA A 346 -13.05 -21.88 0.00
N SER A 347 -12.76 -23.04 -0.59
CA SER A 347 -11.54 -23.81 -0.32
C SER A 347 -10.36 -23.30 -1.15
N SER A 348 -9.13 -23.53 -0.65
CA SER A 348 -7.90 -23.21 -1.40
C SER A 348 -7.81 -23.99 -2.72
N GLU A 349 -8.35 -25.21 -2.76
CA GLU A 349 -8.39 -26.04 -3.98
C GLU A 349 -9.28 -25.43 -5.06
N GLU A 350 -10.48 -24.96 -4.69
CA GLU A 350 -11.40 -24.28 -5.62
C GLU A 350 -10.81 -23.00 -6.19
N VAL A 351 -10.17 -22.21 -5.32
CA VAL A 351 -9.56 -20.93 -5.70
C VAL A 351 -8.28 -21.11 -6.50
N GLY A 352 -7.56 -22.23 -6.31
CA GLY A 352 -6.35 -22.59 -7.05
C GLY A 352 -6.56 -22.98 -8.52
N LYS A 353 -7.81 -23.24 -8.94
CA LYS A 353 -8.13 -23.54 -10.34
C LYS A 353 -7.85 -22.32 -11.25
N PRO A 354 -7.47 -22.55 -12.52
CA PRO A 354 -7.26 -21.46 -13.47
C PRO A 354 -8.53 -20.58 -13.59
N HIS A 355 -8.35 -19.27 -13.41
CA HIS A 355 -9.46 -18.33 -13.55
C HIS A 355 -9.78 -18.13 -15.04
N ARG A 356 -11.05 -17.90 -15.36
CA ARG A 356 -11.52 -17.72 -16.75
C ARG A 356 -10.74 -16.64 -17.50
N PHE A 357 -10.35 -15.55 -16.85
CA PHE A 357 -9.57 -14.49 -17.49
C PHE A 357 -8.16 -14.97 -17.88
N GLU A 358 -7.50 -15.76 -17.05
CA GLU A 358 -6.21 -16.36 -17.35
C GLU A 358 -6.31 -17.33 -18.53
N VAL A 359 -7.31 -18.23 -18.50
CA VAL A 359 -7.57 -19.19 -19.59
C VAL A 359 -7.85 -18.45 -20.90
N THR A 360 -8.67 -17.40 -20.85
CA THR A 360 -8.97 -16.58 -22.03
C THR A 360 -7.72 -15.88 -22.55
N LEU A 361 -6.89 -15.30 -21.69
CA LEU A 361 -5.64 -14.64 -22.08
C LEU A 361 -4.68 -15.64 -22.76
N GLN A 362 -4.47 -16.81 -22.16
CA GLN A 362 -3.62 -17.86 -22.76
C GLN A 362 -4.13 -18.31 -24.14
N LYS A 363 -5.44 -18.49 -24.28
CA LYS A 363 -6.06 -18.81 -25.56
C LYS A 363 -5.82 -17.71 -26.59
N MET A 364 -5.99 -16.44 -26.22
CA MET A 364 -5.75 -15.29 -27.09
C MET A 364 -4.28 -15.20 -27.54
N ILE A 365 -3.34 -15.50 -26.65
CA ILE A 365 -1.91 -15.57 -26.99
C ILE A 365 -1.63 -16.70 -27.97
N ALA A 366 -2.14 -17.90 -27.71
CA ALA A 366 -1.98 -19.05 -28.58
C ALA A 366 -2.55 -18.83 -30.00
N GLU A 367 -3.67 -18.10 -30.09
CA GLU A 367 -4.30 -17.70 -31.34
C GLU A 367 -3.64 -16.50 -32.04
N SER A 368 -2.57 -15.93 -31.45
CA SER A 368 -1.89 -14.71 -31.93
C SER A 368 -2.84 -13.52 -32.08
N ALA A 369 -3.83 -13.38 -31.18
CA ALA A 369 -4.75 -12.26 -31.17
C ALA A 369 -4.00 -10.94 -30.96
N PRO A 370 -4.39 -9.83 -31.60
CA PRO A 370 -3.73 -8.53 -31.43
C PRO A 370 -4.17 -7.86 -30.11
N ILE A 371 -3.72 -8.42 -28.97
CA ILE A 371 -4.11 -7.95 -27.63
C ILE A 371 -3.85 -6.45 -27.49
N LEU A 372 -2.73 -5.94 -28.00
CA LEU A 372 -2.44 -4.50 -28.04
C LEU A 372 -2.88 -3.92 -29.38
N LYS A 373 -3.52 -2.74 -29.37
CA LYS A 373 -3.96 -2.06 -30.62
C LYS A 373 -2.84 -1.90 -31.65
N ARG A 374 -1.61 -1.65 -31.20
CA ARG A 374 -0.41 -1.56 -32.08
C ARG A 374 -0.08 -2.85 -32.83
N SER A 375 -0.67 -3.97 -32.44
CA SER A 375 -0.50 -5.28 -33.09
C SER A 375 -1.52 -5.51 -34.23
N LEU A 376 -2.41 -4.55 -34.51
CA LEU A 376 -3.24 -4.57 -35.69
C LEU A 376 -2.39 -4.45 -36.98
N ARG A 377 -2.77 -5.17 -38.01
CA ARG A 377 -2.13 -5.11 -39.35
C ARG A 377 -2.70 -3.98 -40.22
N ILE A 378 -3.22 -2.94 -39.60
CA ILE A 378 -3.62 -1.65 -40.20
C ILE A 378 -3.24 -0.53 -39.24
N SER A 379 -2.71 0.56 -39.73
CA SER A 379 -2.29 1.71 -38.94
C SER A 379 -3.24 2.90 -39.13
N GLY A 380 -3.10 3.92 -38.24
CA GLY A 380 -3.79 5.18 -38.43
C GLY A 380 -3.42 5.89 -39.73
N LYS A 381 -2.19 5.70 -40.24
CA LYS A 381 -1.75 6.24 -41.53
C LYS A 381 -2.52 5.59 -42.70
N ASP A 382 -2.66 4.27 -42.66
CA ASP A 382 -3.45 3.56 -43.69
C ASP A 382 -4.90 4.05 -43.72
N LEU A 383 -5.52 4.28 -42.56
CA LEU A 383 -6.87 4.84 -42.46
C LEU A 383 -6.94 6.28 -42.95
N ALA A 384 -5.94 7.12 -42.68
CA ALA A 384 -5.87 8.47 -43.20
C ALA A 384 -5.81 8.49 -44.75
N GLU A 385 -5.00 7.60 -45.35
CA GLU A 385 -4.92 7.38 -46.79
C GLU A 385 -6.27 6.89 -47.39
N MET A 386 -7.10 6.20 -46.58
CA MET A 386 -8.47 5.80 -46.93
C MET A 386 -9.52 6.94 -46.74
N GLY A 387 -9.09 8.12 -46.30
CA GLY A 387 -9.94 9.30 -46.14
C GLY A 387 -10.62 9.43 -44.76
N PHE A 388 -10.09 8.79 -43.72
CA PHE A 388 -10.57 8.99 -42.36
C PHE A 388 -9.97 10.26 -41.73
N GLU A 389 -10.78 11.06 -41.03
CA GLU A 389 -10.35 12.21 -40.26
C GLU A 389 -9.93 11.81 -38.82
N SER A 390 -9.17 12.66 -38.13
CA SER A 390 -8.42 12.30 -36.88
C SER A 390 -9.22 11.55 -35.82
N GLU A 391 -10.40 11.98 -35.42
CA GLU A 391 -11.24 11.31 -34.42
C GLU A 391 -11.87 10.03 -34.97
N ALA A 392 -12.23 10.01 -36.24
CA ALA A 392 -12.77 8.82 -36.89
C ALA A 392 -11.70 7.71 -37.02
N ILE A 393 -10.41 8.06 -37.17
CA ILE A 393 -9.30 7.10 -37.14
C ILE A 393 -9.28 6.32 -35.82
N SER A 394 -9.33 7.03 -34.68
CA SER A 394 -9.30 6.40 -33.37
C SER A 394 -10.50 5.45 -33.17
N SER A 395 -11.69 5.91 -33.54
CA SER A 395 -12.93 5.13 -33.47
C SER A 395 -12.87 3.89 -34.36
N ALA A 396 -12.39 4.02 -35.61
CA ALA A 396 -12.23 2.92 -36.55
C ALA A 396 -11.22 1.86 -36.02
N LEU A 397 -10.07 2.32 -35.50
CA LEU A 397 -9.09 1.42 -34.87
C LEU A 397 -9.68 0.66 -33.69
N ASP A 398 -10.54 1.29 -32.88
CA ASP A 398 -11.21 0.61 -31.76
C ASP A 398 -12.19 -0.47 -32.22
N VAL A 399 -12.96 -0.21 -33.27
CA VAL A 399 -13.88 -1.18 -33.87
C VAL A 399 -13.09 -2.35 -34.46
N LEU A 400 -12.11 -2.06 -35.32
CA LEU A 400 -11.30 -3.08 -35.98
C LEU A 400 -10.53 -3.95 -34.98
N TRP A 401 -9.94 -3.32 -33.96
CA TRP A 401 -9.26 -4.03 -32.87
C TRP A 401 -10.20 -4.98 -32.13
N ARG A 402 -11.42 -4.52 -31.81
CA ARG A 402 -12.42 -5.33 -31.12
C ARG A 402 -12.81 -6.54 -31.95
N GLU A 403 -13.03 -6.39 -33.25
CA GLU A 403 -13.36 -7.51 -34.14
C GLU A 403 -12.21 -8.52 -34.23
N CYS A 404 -10.95 -8.05 -34.26
CA CYS A 404 -9.77 -8.92 -34.28
C CYS A 404 -9.50 -9.60 -32.92
N ILE A 405 -9.94 -9.00 -31.79
CA ILE A 405 -9.90 -9.64 -30.48
C ILE A 405 -10.93 -10.78 -30.40
N ILE A 406 -12.08 -10.59 -31.00
CA ILE A 406 -13.15 -11.60 -31.03
C ILE A 406 -12.74 -12.77 -31.96
N ASP A 407 -12.29 -12.48 -33.18
CA ASP A 407 -11.76 -13.45 -34.12
C ASP A 407 -10.39 -12.99 -34.67
N PRO A 408 -9.28 -13.61 -34.22
CA PRO A 408 -7.93 -13.22 -34.63
C PRO A 408 -7.64 -13.37 -36.12
N LYS A 409 -8.39 -14.21 -36.85
CA LYS A 409 -8.28 -14.38 -38.31
C LYS A 409 -8.59 -13.08 -39.06
N ASN A 410 -9.37 -12.20 -38.46
CA ASN A 410 -9.71 -10.87 -39.00
C ASN A 410 -8.51 -9.91 -39.03
N ASN A 411 -7.42 -10.22 -38.31
CA ASN A 411 -6.22 -9.36 -38.30
C ASN A 411 -5.35 -9.61 -39.55
N ASN A 412 -5.94 -9.41 -40.72
CA ASN A 412 -5.25 -9.44 -42.02
C ASN A 412 -5.57 -8.15 -42.81
N PRO A 413 -4.63 -7.62 -43.62
CA PRO A 413 -4.79 -6.34 -44.28
C PRO A 413 -6.02 -6.22 -45.16
N ASP A 414 -6.38 -7.26 -45.91
CA ASP A 414 -7.49 -7.25 -46.88
C ASP A 414 -8.83 -7.14 -46.13
N TRP A 415 -9.01 -7.98 -45.12
CA TRP A 415 -10.23 -7.94 -44.28
C TRP A 415 -10.35 -6.61 -43.55
N LEU A 416 -9.25 -6.11 -42.98
CA LEU A 416 -9.23 -4.84 -42.23
C LEU A 416 -9.59 -3.65 -43.10
N LYS A 417 -9.04 -3.56 -44.34
CA LYS A 417 -9.39 -2.52 -45.28
C LYS A 417 -10.86 -2.59 -45.72
N LYS A 418 -11.35 -3.78 -46.08
CA LYS A 418 -12.74 -3.99 -46.44
C LYS A 418 -13.73 -3.65 -45.31
N MET A 419 -13.35 -3.95 -44.06
CA MET A 419 -14.17 -3.62 -42.93
C MET A 419 -14.12 -2.11 -42.63
N ALA A 420 -12.96 -1.47 -42.74
CA ALA A 420 -12.79 -0.04 -42.58
C ALA A 420 -13.67 0.78 -43.57
N GLU A 421 -13.80 0.35 -44.83
CA GLU A 421 -14.66 0.97 -45.83
C GLU A 421 -16.12 1.18 -45.37
N ARG A 422 -16.58 0.33 -44.40
CA ARG A 422 -17.95 0.37 -43.89
C ARG A 422 -18.10 1.24 -42.65
N LEU A 423 -17.02 1.82 -42.17
CA LEU A 423 -17.01 2.64 -40.97
C LEU A 423 -17.14 4.15 -41.31
N PRO A 424 -17.71 4.96 -40.40
CA PRO A 424 -17.76 6.38 -40.54
C PRO A 424 -16.36 6.98 -40.68
N LYS A 425 -16.17 7.83 -41.69
CA LYS A 425 -14.87 8.45 -42.00
C LYS A 425 -14.69 9.83 -41.38
N LYS A 426 -15.81 10.49 -41.01
CA LYS A 426 -15.80 11.82 -40.40
C LYS A 426 -16.33 11.80 -38.98
N PRO A 427 -15.85 12.71 -38.10
CA PRO A 427 -16.30 12.77 -36.70
C PRO A 427 -17.82 12.99 -36.58
N GLU A 428 -18.43 13.75 -37.47
CA GLU A 428 -19.86 14.07 -37.49
C GLU A 428 -20.75 12.85 -37.74
N ASP A 429 -20.23 11.84 -38.44
CA ASP A 429 -20.93 10.59 -38.76
C ASP A 429 -20.79 9.52 -37.64
N LEU A 430 -20.00 9.81 -36.60
CA LEU A 430 -19.82 8.88 -35.47
C LEU A 430 -21.10 8.78 -34.62
N PRO A 431 -21.48 7.59 -34.15
CA PRO A 431 -22.62 7.45 -33.27
C PRO A 431 -22.37 8.22 -31.96
N LYS A 432 -23.25 9.18 -31.65
CA LYS A 432 -23.19 9.98 -30.42
C LYS A 432 -23.18 9.02 -29.22
N ASN A 433 -22.15 9.14 -28.39
CA ASN A 433 -22.03 8.33 -27.18
C ASN A 433 -23.27 8.53 -26.29
N LYS A 434 -24.03 7.48 -26.03
CA LYS A 434 -25.19 7.47 -25.12
C LYS A 434 -24.80 7.61 -23.62
N SER A 435 -23.54 7.98 -23.30
CA SER A 435 -23.03 8.08 -21.94
C SER A 435 -23.23 9.43 -21.24
N GLU A 436 -23.90 10.41 -21.89
CA GLU A 436 -24.17 11.73 -21.25
C GLU A 436 -25.59 11.87 -20.68
N LYS A 437 -26.35 10.78 -20.60
CA LYS A 437 -27.64 10.80 -19.90
C LYS A 437 -27.75 9.60 -18.96
N LYS A 438 -27.23 9.75 -17.73
CA LYS A 438 -27.89 9.35 -16.46
C LYS A 438 -26.91 9.54 -15.30
#